data_919a3a2e2a894afb7b4ae9419d15bec5
#
_entry.id   919a3a2e2a894afb7b4ae9419d15bec5
#
_cell.length_a   1.000
_cell.length_b   1.000
_cell.length_c   1.000
_cell.angle_alpha   90.00
_cell.angle_beta   90.00
_cell.angle_gamma   90.00
#
_symmetry.space_group_name_H-M   'P 1'
#
loop_
_entity.id
_entity.type
_entity.pdbx_description
1 polymer ?
#
loop_
_entity_poly.entity_id
_entity_poly.type
_entity_poly.pdbx_seq_one_letter_code
_entity_poly.pdbx_strand_id
1 'polypeptide(L)'
;MTLRRRLLLVFAAYVLVGLAGAGFVVRGVMLSDQAADREQAIIDGIDAADLTAADRAALESAQERRDELRTQRNIVIAGIVVSISGLTIAAAVLVRRSITTPLDRIAGAVRDVRTGARHTSIPALGPPEIARLGHDVELLRRQLNSEVLEAVRARAAVEQSASVLLSLRSELQPELGTLPQDWTVAGQVEPAEGVVAGDCYDVVRMSPSQLGVVVVDISGHGAVPGVLALRCRDLLRAALRNGLDPGASVRWAHEQLDDLGSETFLSAFVAVADLATGGLRYANAGHPPPVVCTTDVAVELAPTGPIVGPIDGTWRTAYTRLAAGDTLAVYTDGMVELRGEEREEFGIERLVDVVSRAGSGEADAMVKQILDEIAGFAPGGLRDDATIVLLCRGPRVRRPTPRLVR
;
A
#
# COMPACT_ATOMS: atom_id res chain seq x y z
N MET A 1 -3.43 -46.58 5.48
CA MET A 1 -4.43 -47.11 4.51
C MET A 1 -5.19 -45.90 3.97
N THR A 2 -5.21 -45.71 2.65
CA THR A 2 -5.86 -44.57 1.98
C THR A 2 -7.39 -44.57 2.23
N LEU A 3 -8.00 -43.39 2.18
CA LEU A 3 -9.45 -43.21 2.31
C LEU A 3 -10.21 -44.09 1.31
N ARG A 4 -9.71 -44.12 0.05
CA ARG A 4 -10.28 -44.95 -1.02
C ARG A 4 -10.29 -46.45 -0.68
N ARG A 5 -9.22 -46.97 -0.09
CA ARG A 5 -9.18 -48.38 0.33
C ARG A 5 -10.12 -48.68 1.51
N ARG A 6 -10.28 -47.78 2.46
CA ARG A 6 -11.21 -47.91 3.57
C ARG A 6 -12.64 -47.93 3.08
N LEU A 7 -13.04 -47.01 2.22
CA LEU A 7 -14.38 -46.93 1.61
C LEU A 7 -14.70 -48.17 0.77
N LEU A 8 -13.72 -48.62 -0.07
CA LEU A 8 -13.89 -49.82 -0.88
C LEU A 8 -14.10 -51.09 -0.04
N LEU A 9 -13.40 -51.25 1.08
CA LEU A 9 -13.58 -52.40 1.97
C LEU A 9 -14.94 -52.38 2.65
N VAL A 10 -15.40 -51.24 3.11
CA VAL A 10 -16.74 -51.10 3.69
C VAL A 10 -17.83 -51.37 2.67
N PHE A 11 -17.68 -50.84 1.45
CA PHE A 11 -18.61 -51.08 0.35
C PHE A 11 -18.63 -52.56 -0.07
N ALA A 12 -17.48 -53.20 -0.19
CA ALA A 12 -17.37 -54.62 -0.51
C ALA A 12 -18.02 -55.48 0.56
N ALA A 13 -17.78 -55.19 1.84
CA ALA A 13 -18.44 -55.87 2.95
C ALA A 13 -19.98 -55.68 2.92
N TYR A 14 -20.46 -54.50 2.65
CA TYR A 14 -21.88 -54.18 2.53
C TYR A 14 -22.55 -54.98 1.40
N VAL A 15 -21.91 -54.99 0.20
CA VAL A 15 -22.40 -55.75 -0.96
C VAL A 15 -22.39 -57.24 -0.67
N LEU A 16 -21.37 -57.78 -0.03
CA LEU A 16 -21.22 -59.20 0.25
C LEU A 16 -22.28 -59.68 1.27
N VAL A 17 -22.50 -58.91 2.33
CA VAL A 17 -23.54 -59.20 3.34
C VAL A 17 -24.95 -59.06 2.72
N GLY A 18 -25.15 -58.03 1.88
CA GLY A 18 -26.43 -57.84 1.19
C GLY A 18 -26.76 -58.99 0.21
N LEU A 19 -25.77 -59.43 -0.60
CA LEU A 19 -25.93 -60.54 -1.54
C LEU A 19 -26.17 -61.88 -0.81
N ALA A 20 -25.40 -62.16 0.24
CA ALA A 20 -25.57 -63.38 1.05
C ALA A 20 -26.92 -63.37 1.73
N GLY A 21 -27.35 -62.24 2.29
CA GLY A 21 -28.68 -62.12 2.93
C GLY A 21 -29.81 -62.27 1.94
N ALA A 22 -29.75 -61.62 0.77
CA ALA A 22 -30.74 -61.74 -0.28
C ALA A 22 -30.85 -63.19 -0.82
N GLY A 23 -29.73 -63.86 -1.05
CA GLY A 23 -29.73 -65.30 -1.45
C GLY A 23 -30.36 -66.23 -0.44
N PHE A 24 -30.12 -65.98 0.85
CA PHE A 24 -30.68 -66.77 1.93
C PHE A 24 -32.21 -66.55 2.07
N VAL A 25 -32.68 -65.32 1.97
CA VAL A 25 -34.12 -64.96 2.00
C VAL A 25 -34.84 -65.59 0.82
N VAL A 26 -34.32 -65.39 -0.41
CA VAL A 26 -34.96 -66.00 -1.59
C VAL A 26 -35.03 -67.48 -1.53
N ARG A 27 -33.97 -68.16 -1.04
CA ARG A 27 -33.98 -69.62 -0.86
C ARG A 27 -34.95 -70.03 0.23
N GLY A 28 -34.99 -69.31 1.35
CA GLY A 28 -35.93 -69.56 2.46
C GLY A 28 -37.39 -69.39 2.07
N VAL A 29 -37.71 -68.32 1.34
CA VAL A 29 -39.06 -68.04 0.83
C VAL A 29 -39.48 -69.09 -0.21
N MET A 30 -38.61 -69.42 -1.18
CA MET A 30 -38.94 -70.50 -2.15
C MET A 30 -39.22 -71.84 -1.54
N LEU A 31 -38.44 -72.25 -0.53
CA LEU A 31 -38.64 -73.51 0.18
C LEU A 31 -39.92 -73.47 1.01
N SER A 32 -40.25 -72.35 1.64
CA SER A 32 -41.47 -72.21 2.44
C SER A 32 -42.74 -72.15 1.58
N ASP A 33 -42.68 -71.50 0.43
CA ASP A 33 -43.84 -71.46 -0.51
C ASP A 33 -44.09 -72.79 -1.15
N GLN A 34 -43.07 -73.57 -1.56
CA GLN A 34 -43.22 -74.91 -2.07
C GLN A 34 -43.79 -75.86 -1.00
N ALA A 35 -43.40 -75.69 0.28
CA ALA A 35 -43.95 -76.48 1.38
C ALA A 35 -45.43 -76.12 1.69
N ALA A 36 -45.73 -74.79 1.66
CA ALA A 36 -47.09 -74.31 1.87
C ALA A 36 -48.05 -74.71 0.74
N ASP A 37 -47.61 -74.71 -0.50
CA ASP A 37 -48.42 -75.12 -1.65
C ASP A 37 -48.72 -76.63 -1.59
N ARG A 38 -47.75 -77.45 -1.16
CA ARG A 38 -47.98 -78.86 -0.97
C ARG A 38 -48.95 -79.15 0.16
N GLU A 39 -48.85 -78.45 1.27
CA GLU A 39 -49.74 -78.56 2.40
C GLU A 39 -51.14 -78.07 2.10
N GLN A 40 -51.26 -76.98 1.33
CA GLN A 40 -52.55 -76.47 0.88
C GLN A 40 -53.26 -77.46 -0.08
N ALA A 41 -52.51 -78.10 -0.97
CA ALA A 41 -53.06 -79.14 -1.83
C ALA A 41 -53.54 -80.37 -1.07
N ILE A 42 -52.90 -80.70 0.09
CA ILE A 42 -53.35 -81.79 1.01
C ILE A 42 -54.61 -81.35 1.74
N ILE A 43 -54.70 -80.13 2.23
CA ILE A 43 -55.83 -79.54 2.93
C ILE A 43 -57.06 -79.45 2.02
N ASP A 44 -56.89 -78.98 0.78
CA ASP A 44 -57.97 -78.85 -0.20
C ASP A 44 -58.51 -80.20 -0.71
N GLY A 45 -57.75 -81.25 -0.56
CA GLY A 45 -58.15 -82.60 -0.92
C GLY A 45 -58.93 -83.41 0.20
N ILE A 46 -59.04 -82.84 1.39
CA ILE A 46 -59.69 -83.49 2.54
C ILE A 46 -61.10 -82.90 2.72
N ASP A 47 -62.12 -83.70 2.46
CA ASP A 47 -63.52 -83.32 2.74
C ASP A 47 -63.76 -83.31 4.26
N ALA A 48 -64.19 -82.19 4.79
CA ALA A 48 -64.27 -81.90 6.24
C ALA A 48 -65.27 -82.75 7.02
N ALA A 49 -66.08 -83.50 6.30
CA ALA A 49 -67.14 -84.33 6.88
C ALA A 49 -66.69 -85.76 7.35
N ASP A 50 -65.50 -86.27 6.90
CA ASP A 50 -65.08 -87.64 7.11
C ASP A 50 -63.64 -87.82 7.61
N LEU A 51 -63.15 -86.86 8.40
CA LEU A 51 -61.81 -86.87 8.96
C LEU A 51 -61.58 -88.00 9.94
N THR A 52 -60.76 -88.97 9.55
CA THR A 52 -60.30 -90.04 10.44
C THR A 52 -59.35 -89.51 11.52
N ALA A 53 -59.13 -90.20 12.60
CA ALA A 53 -58.17 -89.82 13.66
C ALA A 53 -56.73 -89.66 13.11
N ALA A 54 -56.40 -90.44 12.06
CA ALA A 54 -55.09 -90.33 11.39
C ALA A 54 -54.95 -89.02 10.57
N ASP A 55 -56.04 -88.57 9.93
CA ASP A 55 -56.04 -87.31 9.15
C ASP A 55 -55.92 -86.09 10.04
N ARG A 56 -56.53 -86.09 11.24
CA ARG A 56 -56.38 -85.06 12.26
C ARG A 56 -54.93 -84.93 12.76
N ALA A 57 -54.35 -86.11 13.08
CA ALA A 57 -52.93 -86.14 13.54
C ALA A 57 -51.96 -85.66 12.44
N ALA A 58 -52.25 -85.97 11.16
CA ALA A 58 -51.49 -85.48 10.02
C ALA A 58 -51.61 -83.94 9.84
N LEU A 59 -52.82 -83.39 10.03
CA LEU A 59 -53.09 -81.95 9.95
C LEU A 59 -52.39 -81.17 11.08
N GLU A 60 -52.44 -81.64 12.31
CA GLU A 60 -51.74 -81.07 13.46
C GLU A 60 -50.21 -81.04 13.23
N SER A 61 -49.64 -82.14 12.76
CA SER A 61 -48.23 -82.28 12.51
C SER A 61 -47.79 -81.39 11.33
N ALA A 62 -48.65 -81.07 10.34
CA ALA A 62 -48.41 -80.17 9.27
C ALA A 62 -48.48 -78.72 9.76
N GLN A 63 -49.42 -78.38 10.64
CA GLN A 63 -49.51 -77.03 11.24
C GLN A 63 -48.30 -76.73 12.13
N GLU A 64 -47.89 -77.65 12.98
CA GLU A 64 -46.69 -77.51 13.82
C GLU A 64 -45.43 -77.26 12.93
N ARG A 65 -45.24 -78.02 11.89
CA ARG A 65 -44.10 -77.80 10.95
C ARG A 65 -44.17 -76.47 10.26
N ARG A 66 -45.34 -76.00 9.87
CA ARG A 66 -45.56 -74.68 9.26
C ARG A 66 -45.18 -73.50 10.22
N ASP A 67 -45.58 -73.60 11.45
CA ASP A 67 -45.29 -72.64 12.48
C ASP A 67 -43.78 -72.62 12.85
N GLU A 68 -43.16 -73.81 12.89
CA GLU A 68 -41.70 -73.92 13.07
C GLU A 68 -40.93 -73.29 11.91
N LEU A 69 -41.32 -73.52 10.64
CA LEU A 69 -40.72 -72.88 9.45
C LEU A 69 -40.93 -71.38 9.42
N ARG A 70 -42.12 -70.90 9.83
CA ARG A 70 -42.37 -69.44 9.96
C ARG A 70 -41.52 -68.85 11.04
N THR A 71 -41.31 -69.44 12.15
CA THR A 71 -40.46 -69.00 13.25
C THR A 71 -39.02 -68.93 12.81
N GLN A 72 -38.47 -69.95 12.14
CA GLN A 72 -37.11 -69.98 11.59
C GLN A 72 -36.90 -68.87 10.57
N ARG A 73 -37.87 -68.71 9.64
CA ARG A 73 -37.81 -67.58 8.64
C ARG A 73 -37.75 -66.20 9.31
N ASN A 74 -38.60 -66.01 10.34
CA ASN A 74 -38.64 -64.71 11.03
C ASN A 74 -37.34 -64.43 11.81
N ILE A 75 -36.70 -65.44 12.42
CA ILE A 75 -35.39 -65.33 13.06
C ILE A 75 -34.31 -64.94 12.04
N VAL A 76 -34.32 -65.58 10.87
CA VAL A 76 -33.34 -65.26 9.81
C VAL A 76 -33.53 -63.85 9.27
N ILE A 77 -34.77 -63.44 8.99
CA ILE A 77 -35.08 -62.08 8.56
C ILE A 77 -34.62 -61.04 9.62
N ALA A 78 -34.96 -61.32 10.90
CA ALA A 78 -34.50 -60.43 11.98
C ALA A 78 -32.99 -60.37 12.08
N GLY A 79 -32.26 -61.47 11.94
CA GLY A 79 -30.80 -61.53 11.92
C GLY A 79 -30.19 -60.72 10.77
N ILE A 80 -30.80 -60.80 9.60
CA ILE A 80 -30.34 -59.98 8.41
C ILE A 80 -30.58 -58.49 8.64
N VAL A 81 -31.76 -58.12 9.16
CA VAL A 81 -32.05 -56.65 9.43
C VAL A 81 -31.09 -56.13 10.49
N VAL A 82 -30.81 -56.87 11.54
CA VAL A 82 -29.87 -56.50 12.59
C VAL A 82 -28.43 -56.32 11.99
N SER A 83 -28.02 -57.28 11.15
CA SER A 83 -26.70 -57.24 10.51
C SER A 83 -26.53 -56.04 9.55
N ILE A 84 -27.53 -55.77 8.71
CA ILE A 84 -27.54 -54.62 7.79
C ILE A 84 -27.55 -53.33 8.59
N SER A 85 -28.37 -53.22 9.62
CA SER A 85 -28.42 -52.03 10.48
C SER A 85 -27.10 -51.80 11.20
N GLY A 86 -26.48 -52.83 11.74
CA GLY A 86 -25.17 -52.75 12.38
C GLY A 86 -24.07 -52.31 11.43
N LEU A 87 -24.05 -52.85 10.19
CA LEU A 87 -23.08 -52.45 9.16
C LEU A 87 -23.28 -51.01 8.69
N THR A 88 -24.54 -50.57 8.56
CA THR A 88 -24.87 -49.18 8.19
C THR A 88 -24.41 -48.18 9.26
N ILE A 89 -24.65 -48.51 10.54
CA ILE A 89 -24.18 -47.69 11.66
C ILE A 89 -22.63 -47.65 11.69
N ALA A 90 -21.99 -48.80 11.52
CA ALA A 90 -20.52 -48.87 11.48
C ALA A 90 -19.93 -48.01 10.32
N ALA A 91 -20.55 -48.09 9.14
CA ALA A 91 -20.17 -47.26 7.97
C ALA A 91 -20.36 -45.77 8.25
N ALA A 92 -21.49 -45.37 8.83
CA ALA A 92 -21.76 -43.98 9.20
C ALA A 92 -20.74 -43.44 10.22
N VAL A 93 -20.41 -44.21 11.24
CA VAL A 93 -19.40 -43.87 12.25
C VAL A 93 -18.02 -43.75 11.60
N LEU A 94 -17.68 -44.66 10.70
CA LEU A 94 -16.39 -44.60 9.99
C LEU A 94 -16.27 -43.33 9.12
N VAL A 95 -17.29 -42.99 8.32
CA VAL A 95 -17.34 -41.80 7.50
C VAL A 95 -17.24 -40.54 8.37
N ARG A 96 -18.03 -40.51 9.44
CA ARG A 96 -17.99 -39.35 10.35
C ARG A 96 -16.61 -39.16 10.97
N ARG A 97 -15.96 -40.23 11.47
CA ARG A 97 -14.62 -40.13 12.09
C ARG A 97 -13.49 -39.90 11.09
N SER A 98 -13.59 -40.46 9.89
CA SER A 98 -12.51 -40.41 8.91
C SER A 98 -12.57 -39.21 7.96
N ILE A 99 -13.77 -38.63 7.76
CA ILE A 99 -13.96 -37.55 6.79
C ILE A 99 -14.56 -36.30 7.44
N THR A 100 -15.79 -36.44 7.99
CA THR A 100 -16.56 -35.26 8.41
C THR A 100 -15.87 -34.50 9.56
N THR A 101 -15.48 -35.21 10.62
CA THR A 101 -14.86 -34.60 11.80
C THR A 101 -13.52 -33.91 11.48
N PRO A 102 -12.57 -34.51 10.71
CA PRO A 102 -11.34 -33.81 10.31
C PRO A 102 -11.59 -32.61 9.43
N LEU A 103 -12.51 -32.67 8.46
CA LEU A 103 -12.86 -31.53 7.60
C LEU A 103 -13.50 -30.40 8.40
N ASP A 104 -14.40 -30.69 9.32
CA ASP A 104 -15.02 -29.68 10.18
C ASP A 104 -13.98 -28.95 11.05
N ARG A 105 -12.96 -29.68 11.53
CA ARG A 105 -11.86 -29.08 12.29
C ARG A 105 -10.99 -28.15 11.44
N ILE A 106 -10.65 -28.56 10.20
CA ILE A 106 -9.91 -27.71 9.27
C ILE A 106 -10.74 -26.47 8.94
N ALA A 107 -12.03 -26.63 8.60
CA ALA A 107 -12.94 -25.53 8.29
C ALA A 107 -13.15 -24.57 9.48
N GLY A 108 -13.18 -25.10 10.70
CA GLY A 108 -13.22 -24.32 11.94
C GLY A 108 -11.96 -23.48 12.10
N ALA A 109 -10.79 -24.10 12.02
CA ALA A 109 -9.52 -23.41 12.14
C ALA A 109 -9.32 -22.31 11.08
N VAL A 110 -9.76 -22.55 9.84
CA VAL A 110 -9.75 -21.52 8.77
C VAL A 110 -10.69 -20.35 9.11
N ARG A 111 -11.85 -20.61 9.66
CA ARG A 111 -12.77 -19.54 10.12
C ARG A 111 -12.18 -18.73 11.25
N ASP A 112 -11.54 -19.36 12.23
CA ASP A 112 -10.88 -18.69 13.36
C ASP A 112 -9.76 -17.78 12.88
N VAL A 113 -8.96 -18.22 11.89
CA VAL A 113 -7.94 -17.38 11.24
C VAL A 113 -8.57 -16.14 10.58
N ARG A 114 -9.72 -16.30 9.92
CA ARG A 114 -10.44 -15.18 9.27
C ARG A 114 -10.99 -14.16 10.28
N THR A 115 -11.38 -14.61 11.47
CA THR A 115 -11.92 -13.76 12.54
C THR A 115 -10.85 -13.14 13.45
N GLY A 116 -9.56 -13.35 13.15
CA GLY A 116 -8.45 -12.71 13.85
C GLY A 116 -7.62 -13.61 14.77
N ALA A 117 -8.00 -14.87 14.99
CA ALA A 117 -7.22 -15.84 15.76
C ALA A 117 -6.07 -16.42 14.93
N ARG A 118 -5.13 -15.58 14.51
CA ARG A 118 -4.03 -15.90 13.58
C ARG A 118 -3.03 -16.94 14.10
N HIS A 119 -3.07 -17.26 15.38
CA HIS A 119 -2.14 -18.20 16.02
C HIS A 119 -2.64 -19.65 16.10
N THR A 120 -3.90 -19.91 15.72
CA THR A 120 -4.45 -21.25 15.75
C THR A 120 -3.83 -22.11 14.65
N SER A 121 -3.10 -23.16 15.02
CA SER A 121 -2.52 -24.09 14.05
C SER A 121 -3.59 -24.99 13.45
N ILE A 122 -3.49 -25.28 12.16
CA ILE A 122 -4.42 -26.16 11.45
C ILE A 122 -3.97 -27.62 11.63
N PRO A 123 -4.77 -28.48 12.27
CA PRO A 123 -4.35 -29.84 12.58
C PRO A 123 -4.35 -30.74 11.33
N ALA A 124 -3.26 -31.46 11.11
CA ALA A 124 -3.16 -32.50 10.07
C ALA A 124 -3.68 -33.82 10.58
N LEU A 125 -5.00 -34.00 10.70
CA LEU A 125 -5.66 -35.17 11.27
C LEU A 125 -6.48 -35.93 10.22
N GLY A 126 -6.56 -37.25 10.35
CA GLY A 126 -7.38 -38.10 9.49
C GLY A 126 -6.57 -38.99 8.53
N PRO A 127 -7.20 -39.51 7.46
CA PRO A 127 -6.54 -40.25 6.41
C PRO A 127 -5.46 -39.40 5.71
N PRO A 128 -4.46 -40.01 5.05
CA PRO A 128 -3.33 -39.31 4.46
C PRO A 128 -3.71 -38.14 3.52
N GLU A 129 -4.81 -38.30 2.80
CA GLU A 129 -5.33 -37.28 1.88
C GLU A 129 -5.83 -36.02 2.62
N ILE A 130 -6.58 -36.24 3.71
CA ILE A 130 -7.11 -35.13 4.54
C ILE A 130 -5.98 -34.48 5.37
N ALA A 131 -5.05 -35.30 5.87
CA ALA A 131 -3.89 -34.79 6.59
C ALA A 131 -3.00 -33.95 5.72
N ARG A 132 -2.81 -34.33 4.43
CA ARG A 132 -2.07 -33.51 3.44
C ARG A 132 -2.77 -32.18 3.21
N LEU A 133 -4.08 -32.17 2.99
CA LEU A 133 -4.86 -30.94 2.86
C LEU A 133 -4.67 -30.01 4.07
N GLY A 134 -4.75 -30.55 5.29
CA GLY A 134 -4.48 -29.78 6.51
C GLY A 134 -3.08 -29.17 6.54
N HIS A 135 -2.08 -29.93 6.10
CA HIS A 135 -0.70 -29.45 5.99
C HIS A 135 -0.54 -28.34 4.94
N ASP A 136 -1.11 -28.49 3.75
CA ASP A 136 -1.04 -27.49 2.67
C ASP A 136 -1.72 -26.18 3.09
N VAL A 137 -2.87 -26.25 3.77
CA VAL A 137 -3.55 -25.06 4.30
C VAL A 137 -2.75 -24.41 5.42
N GLU A 138 -2.05 -25.17 6.27
CA GLU A 138 -1.16 -24.62 7.31
C GLU A 138 0.06 -23.91 6.69
N LEU A 139 0.64 -24.45 5.63
CA LEU A 139 1.72 -23.78 4.89
C LEU A 139 1.25 -22.44 4.29
N LEU A 140 0.10 -22.45 3.62
CA LEU A 140 -0.50 -21.21 3.06
C LEU A 140 -0.77 -20.18 4.15
N ARG A 141 -1.30 -20.60 5.31
CA ARG A 141 -1.52 -19.70 6.46
C ARG A 141 -0.21 -19.06 6.95
N ARG A 142 0.87 -19.83 7.04
CA ARG A 142 2.19 -19.32 7.47
C ARG A 142 2.75 -18.33 6.46
N GLN A 143 2.63 -18.63 5.16
CA GLN A 143 3.09 -17.73 4.10
C GLN A 143 2.32 -16.40 4.13
N LEU A 144 0.99 -16.44 4.19
CA LEU A 144 0.17 -15.22 4.30
C LEU A 144 0.49 -14.40 5.55
N ASN A 145 0.73 -15.05 6.68
CA ASN A 145 1.12 -14.32 7.90
C ASN A 145 2.49 -13.66 7.79
N SER A 146 3.48 -14.29 7.12
CA SER A 146 4.78 -13.66 6.89
C SER A 146 4.67 -12.45 5.96
N GLU A 147 3.92 -12.57 4.85
CA GLU A 147 3.69 -11.46 3.92
C GLU A 147 2.99 -10.26 4.59
N VAL A 148 1.95 -10.53 5.40
CA VAL A 148 1.27 -9.46 6.16
C VAL A 148 2.21 -8.81 7.17
N LEU A 149 3.04 -9.58 7.87
CA LEU A 149 3.98 -9.04 8.85
C LEU A 149 5.07 -8.19 8.17
N GLU A 150 5.57 -8.62 7.03
CA GLU A 150 6.53 -7.84 6.22
C GLU A 150 5.90 -6.55 5.72
N ALA A 151 4.68 -6.60 5.18
CA ALA A 151 3.95 -5.40 4.74
C ALA A 151 3.71 -4.41 5.89
N VAL A 152 3.32 -4.90 7.08
CA VAL A 152 3.14 -4.05 8.27
C VAL A 152 4.47 -3.42 8.72
N ARG A 153 5.57 -4.18 8.71
CA ARG A 153 6.89 -3.65 9.07
C ARG A 153 7.38 -2.61 8.05
N ALA A 154 7.22 -2.89 6.75
CA ALA A 154 7.57 -1.95 5.68
C ALA A 154 6.77 -0.64 5.82
N ARG A 155 5.45 -0.74 6.06
CA ARG A 155 4.60 0.43 6.28
C ARG A 155 5.00 1.23 7.51
N ALA A 156 5.27 0.57 8.64
CA ALA A 156 5.72 1.22 9.87
C ALA A 156 7.07 1.93 9.69
N ALA A 157 8.01 1.33 8.93
CA ALA A 157 9.28 1.96 8.59
C ALA A 157 9.10 3.22 7.73
N VAL A 158 8.19 3.17 6.74
CA VAL A 158 7.84 4.34 5.91
C VAL A 158 7.18 5.44 6.75
N GLU A 159 6.21 5.10 7.60
CA GLU A 159 5.53 6.07 8.46
C GLU A 159 6.50 6.71 9.48
N GLN A 160 7.41 5.93 10.06
CA GLN A 160 8.44 6.45 10.97
C GLN A 160 9.43 7.37 10.25
N SER A 161 9.85 7.01 9.04
CA SER A 161 10.72 7.85 8.22
C SER A 161 10.02 9.14 7.81
N ALA A 162 8.76 9.07 7.39
CA ALA A 162 7.96 10.24 7.04
C ALA A 162 7.78 11.21 8.22
N SER A 163 7.54 10.70 9.43
CA SER A 163 7.41 11.52 10.64
C SER A 163 8.70 12.28 10.96
N VAL A 164 9.86 11.64 10.86
CA VAL A 164 11.18 12.29 11.06
C VAL A 164 11.42 13.35 9.99
N LEU A 165 11.12 13.04 8.73
CA LEU A 165 11.30 13.96 7.61
C LEU A 165 10.36 15.17 7.70
N LEU A 166 9.10 14.99 8.12
CA LEU A 166 8.18 16.10 8.36
C LEU A 166 8.64 17.01 9.52
N SER A 167 9.20 16.43 10.59
CA SER A 167 9.79 17.19 11.69
C SER A 167 11.00 17.99 11.21
N LEU A 168 11.89 17.38 10.44
CA LEU A 168 13.02 18.07 9.80
C LEU A 168 12.53 19.19 8.88
N ARG A 169 11.51 18.93 8.05
CA ARG A 169 10.94 19.95 7.15
C ARG A 169 10.40 21.16 7.92
N SER A 170 9.75 20.97 9.07
CA SER A 170 9.23 22.06 9.89
C SER A 170 10.33 22.87 10.57
N GLU A 171 11.46 22.25 10.97
CA GLU A 171 12.62 22.91 11.52
C GLU A 171 13.46 23.65 10.46
N LEU A 172 13.25 23.30 9.19
CA LEU A 172 13.96 23.88 8.04
C LEU A 172 13.25 25.10 7.43
N GLN A 173 12.07 25.48 7.91
CA GLN A 173 11.41 26.69 7.44
C GLN A 173 12.23 27.94 7.83
N PRO A 174 12.37 28.91 6.92
CA PRO A 174 13.15 30.10 7.20
C PRO A 174 12.54 30.93 8.33
N GLU A 175 13.32 31.26 9.34
CA GLU A 175 12.92 32.22 10.38
C GLU A 175 13.14 33.66 9.86
N LEU A 176 12.12 34.22 9.26
CA LEU A 176 12.20 35.51 8.55
C LEU A 176 12.33 36.72 9.47
N GLY A 177 11.89 36.62 10.70
CA GLY A 177 11.76 37.79 11.55
C GLY A 177 10.89 38.89 10.91
N THR A 178 10.84 40.08 11.51
CA THR A 178 10.04 41.18 10.97
C THR A 178 10.84 41.91 9.85
N LEU A 179 10.30 41.89 8.63
CA LEU A 179 10.84 42.67 7.50
C LEU A 179 10.35 44.14 7.54
N PRO A 180 11.05 45.08 6.87
CA PRO A 180 10.49 46.41 6.60
C PRO A 180 9.16 46.28 5.85
N GLN A 181 8.21 47.21 6.09
CA GLN A 181 6.85 47.15 5.52
C GLN A 181 6.77 47.15 4.00
N ASP A 182 7.83 47.60 3.33
CA ASP A 182 7.94 47.59 1.87
C ASP A 182 8.65 46.34 1.31
N TRP A 183 8.88 45.32 2.13
CA TRP A 183 9.48 44.08 1.70
C TRP A 183 8.68 42.88 2.15
N THR A 184 8.37 41.96 1.21
CA THR A 184 7.83 40.66 1.51
C THR A 184 8.66 39.59 0.81
N VAL A 185 8.72 38.40 1.42
CA VAL A 185 9.41 37.23 0.84
C VAL A 185 8.62 35.99 1.18
N ALA A 186 8.45 35.13 0.19
CA ALA A 186 7.86 33.81 0.36
C ALA A 186 8.50 32.81 -0.59
N GLY A 187 8.46 31.56 -0.26
CA GLY A 187 8.90 30.48 -1.12
C GLY A 187 8.19 29.18 -0.80
N GLN A 188 8.17 28.29 -1.78
CA GLN A 188 7.60 26.97 -1.67
C GLN A 188 8.44 25.96 -2.43
N VAL A 189 8.56 24.76 -1.89
CA VAL A 189 9.14 23.57 -2.52
C VAL A 189 8.06 22.53 -2.65
N GLU A 190 7.79 22.09 -3.86
CA GLU A 190 6.87 21.00 -4.17
C GLU A 190 7.67 19.79 -4.64
N PRO A 191 7.77 18.71 -3.85
CA PRO A 191 8.48 17.49 -4.25
C PRO A 191 7.75 16.77 -5.38
N ALA A 192 8.49 16.26 -6.38
CA ALA A 192 7.94 15.39 -7.41
C ALA A 192 7.53 14.05 -6.84
N GLU A 193 8.34 13.48 -5.96
CA GLU A 193 8.08 12.20 -5.32
C GLU A 193 8.40 12.25 -3.81
N GLY A 194 7.58 11.56 -3.01
CA GLY A 194 7.83 11.38 -1.59
C GLY A 194 7.64 12.63 -0.74
N VAL A 195 8.52 12.85 0.24
CA VAL A 195 8.41 13.92 1.26
C VAL A 195 9.57 14.90 1.19
N VAL A 196 10.70 14.52 0.61
CA VAL A 196 11.94 15.30 0.53
C VAL A 196 12.32 15.52 -0.92
N ALA A 197 12.52 16.77 -1.26
CA ALA A 197 12.98 17.22 -2.57
C ALA A 197 14.51 17.30 -2.63
N GLY A 198 15.09 17.16 -3.83
CA GLY A 198 16.47 17.55 -4.13
C GLY A 198 16.66 19.07 -4.12
N ASP A 199 15.57 19.79 -4.22
CA ASP A 199 15.49 21.23 -4.10
C ASP A 199 15.40 21.71 -2.67
N CYS A 200 16.01 22.85 -2.36
CA CYS A 200 15.73 23.57 -1.14
C CYS A 200 15.99 25.09 -1.29
N TYR A 201 15.39 25.88 -0.43
CA TYR A 201 15.67 27.30 -0.32
C TYR A 201 15.85 27.74 1.13
N ASP A 202 16.41 28.92 1.29
CA ASP A 202 16.51 29.59 2.58
C ASP A 202 16.45 31.09 2.43
N VAL A 203 15.97 31.76 3.48
CA VAL A 203 15.97 33.20 3.60
C VAL A 203 16.67 33.59 4.91
N VAL A 204 17.81 34.21 4.77
CA VAL A 204 18.75 34.44 5.86
C VAL A 204 18.75 35.90 6.30
N ARG A 205 18.29 36.21 7.50
CA ARG A 205 18.44 37.52 8.06
C ARG A 205 19.90 37.73 8.49
N MET A 206 20.65 38.53 7.73
CA MET A 206 22.05 38.81 8.00
C MET A 206 22.24 40.01 8.92
N SER A 207 21.41 41.06 8.75
CA SER A 207 21.38 42.25 9.58
C SER A 207 19.99 42.92 9.50
N PRO A 208 19.72 44.00 10.26
CA PRO A 208 18.47 44.74 10.12
C PRO A 208 18.21 45.30 8.71
N SER A 209 19.28 45.52 7.92
CA SER A 209 19.20 46.06 6.55
C SER A 209 19.57 45.06 5.46
N GLN A 210 19.94 43.83 5.78
CA GLN A 210 20.39 42.82 4.79
C GLN A 210 19.65 41.51 4.93
N LEU A 211 19.17 40.99 3.80
CA LEU A 211 18.49 39.74 3.65
C LEU A 211 19.19 38.89 2.59
N GLY A 212 19.59 37.68 2.99
CA GLY A 212 20.11 36.66 2.07
C GLY A 212 18.97 35.80 1.53
N VAL A 213 19.06 35.41 0.28
CA VAL A 213 18.22 34.40 -0.37
C VAL A 213 19.13 33.33 -0.95
N VAL A 214 18.84 32.07 -0.66
CA VAL A 214 19.56 30.88 -1.14
C VAL A 214 18.58 29.96 -1.78
N VAL A 215 18.84 29.46 -2.98
CA VAL A 215 18.14 28.37 -3.63
C VAL A 215 19.17 27.38 -4.12
N VAL A 216 18.96 26.11 -3.84
CA VAL A 216 19.84 24.99 -4.22
C VAL A 216 18.99 23.91 -4.86
N ASP A 217 19.49 23.38 -5.95
CA ASP A 217 18.90 22.25 -6.66
C ASP A 217 20.01 21.24 -6.97
N ILE A 218 19.77 19.98 -6.61
CA ILE A 218 20.73 18.88 -6.75
C ILE A 218 20.22 17.85 -7.75
N SER A 219 21.11 17.44 -8.64
CA SER A 219 20.81 16.40 -9.63
C SER A 219 20.24 15.13 -9.01
N GLY A 220 19.01 14.76 -9.38
CA GLY A 220 18.27 13.61 -8.90
C GLY A 220 17.26 13.95 -7.80
N HIS A 221 16.39 13.01 -7.46
CA HIS A 221 15.27 13.20 -6.53
C HIS A 221 15.33 12.22 -5.36
N GLY A 222 14.64 12.54 -4.29
CA GLY A 222 14.50 11.67 -3.11
C GLY A 222 15.44 12.01 -1.96
N ALA A 223 15.56 11.08 -1.00
CA ALA A 223 16.15 11.37 0.30
C ALA A 223 17.65 11.71 0.28
N VAL A 224 18.44 11.07 -0.59
CA VAL A 224 19.90 11.28 -0.64
C VAL A 224 20.25 12.64 -1.22
N PRO A 225 19.76 13.05 -2.41
CA PRO A 225 19.90 14.41 -2.91
C PRO A 225 19.36 15.45 -1.94
N GLY A 226 18.20 15.22 -1.32
CA GLY A 226 17.61 16.15 -0.36
C GLY A 226 18.48 16.43 0.86
N VAL A 227 19.13 15.41 1.45
CA VAL A 227 20.07 15.60 2.57
C VAL A 227 21.28 16.45 2.12
N LEU A 228 21.77 16.22 0.92
CA LEU A 228 22.89 16.97 0.36
C LEU A 228 22.51 18.43 0.05
N ALA A 229 21.29 18.66 -0.48
CA ALA A 229 20.74 20.00 -0.68
C ALA A 229 20.68 20.79 0.63
N LEU A 230 20.19 20.16 1.69
CA LEU A 230 20.14 20.76 3.03
C LEU A 230 21.54 21.09 3.56
N ARG A 231 22.53 20.17 3.38
CA ARG A 231 23.93 20.43 3.77
C ARG A 231 24.50 21.63 3.01
N CYS A 232 24.30 21.69 1.70
CA CYS A 232 24.77 22.82 0.88
C CYS A 232 24.11 24.13 1.30
N ARG A 233 22.80 24.13 1.50
CA ARG A 233 22.06 25.30 2.00
C ARG A 233 22.60 25.80 3.33
N ASP A 234 22.87 24.90 4.28
CA ASP A 234 23.39 25.27 5.60
C ASP A 234 24.82 25.86 5.54
N LEU A 235 25.64 25.32 4.64
CA LEU A 235 26.95 25.91 4.35
C LEU A 235 26.81 27.32 3.79
N LEU A 236 25.97 27.53 2.78
CA LEU A 236 25.71 28.86 2.20
C LEU A 236 25.13 29.84 3.23
N ARG A 237 24.19 29.37 4.06
CA ARG A 237 23.67 30.16 5.20
C ARG A 237 24.79 30.60 6.14
N ALA A 238 25.68 29.68 6.53
CA ALA A 238 26.77 29.94 7.42
C ALA A 238 27.77 30.97 6.78
N ALA A 239 28.09 30.80 5.51
CA ALA A 239 28.95 31.71 4.78
C ALA A 239 28.39 33.14 4.75
N LEU A 240 27.09 33.28 4.41
CA LEU A 240 26.41 34.56 4.41
C LEU A 240 26.37 35.22 5.80
N ARG A 241 26.05 34.47 6.85
CA ARG A 241 26.05 34.95 8.25
C ARG A 241 27.43 35.42 8.71
N ASN A 242 28.51 34.83 8.18
CA ASN A 242 29.88 35.26 8.41
C ASN A 242 30.31 36.43 7.55
N GLY A 243 29.39 37.02 6.74
CA GLY A 243 29.63 38.22 5.97
C GLY A 243 30.32 38.00 4.63
N LEU A 244 30.43 36.76 4.14
CA LEU A 244 30.95 36.49 2.81
C LEU A 244 29.98 37.06 1.76
N ASP A 245 30.54 37.57 0.65
CA ASP A 245 29.72 37.94 -0.49
C ASP A 245 29.16 36.65 -1.22
N PRO A 246 28.13 36.78 -2.07
CA PRO A 246 27.51 35.64 -2.72
C PRO A 246 28.49 34.72 -3.47
N GLY A 247 29.42 35.26 -4.26
CA GLY A 247 30.40 34.47 -5.01
C GLY A 247 31.39 33.73 -4.10
N ALA A 248 31.86 34.44 -3.05
CA ALA A 248 32.72 33.83 -2.03
C ALA A 248 31.99 32.77 -1.20
N SER A 249 30.68 32.97 -0.96
CA SER A 249 29.83 31.96 -0.26
C SER A 249 29.72 30.66 -1.04
N VAL A 250 29.51 30.74 -2.35
CA VAL A 250 29.45 29.55 -3.22
C VAL A 250 30.80 28.83 -3.23
N ARG A 251 31.90 29.57 -3.40
CA ARG A 251 33.23 28.97 -3.38
C ARG A 251 33.53 28.29 -2.06
N TRP A 252 33.26 28.95 -0.94
CA TRP A 252 33.48 28.38 0.39
C TRP A 252 32.63 27.12 0.59
N ALA A 253 31.37 27.13 0.17
CA ALA A 253 30.50 25.94 0.26
C ALA A 253 31.05 24.79 -0.60
N HIS A 254 31.51 25.06 -1.81
CA HIS A 254 32.16 24.08 -2.69
C HIS A 254 33.39 23.44 -2.02
N GLU A 255 34.25 24.23 -1.41
CA GLU A 255 35.44 23.76 -0.67
C GLU A 255 35.10 22.87 0.54
N GLN A 256 33.88 22.97 1.12
CA GLN A 256 33.40 22.15 2.23
C GLN A 256 32.64 20.90 1.79
N LEU A 257 32.38 20.77 0.49
CA LEU A 257 31.65 19.66 -0.12
C LEU A 257 32.57 18.64 -0.81
N ASP A 258 33.76 18.39 -0.22
CA ASP A 258 34.79 17.48 -0.75
C ASP A 258 34.30 16.05 -1.05
N ASP A 259 33.16 15.66 -0.46
CA ASP A 259 32.54 14.32 -0.60
C ASP A 259 31.49 14.23 -1.72
N LEU A 260 31.34 15.26 -2.57
CA LEU A 260 30.49 15.17 -3.74
C LEU A 260 31.03 14.06 -4.65
N GLY A 261 30.30 12.96 -4.78
CA GLY A 261 30.66 11.88 -5.71
C GLY A 261 30.86 12.44 -7.12
N SER A 262 31.66 11.76 -7.93
CA SER A 262 32.03 12.19 -9.28
C SER A 262 30.85 12.45 -10.24
N GLU A 263 29.66 12.03 -9.87
CA GLU A 263 28.42 12.15 -10.67
C GLU A 263 27.39 13.12 -10.08
N THR A 264 27.70 13.76 -8.94
CA THR A 264 26.76 14.67 -8.28
C THR A 264 27.08 16.11 -8.63
N PHE A 265 26.09 16.80 -9.16
CA PHE A 265 26.14 18.22 -9.48
C PHE A 265 25.02 18.93 -8.75
N LEU A 266 25.25 20.19 -8.42
CA LEU A 266 24.22 21.06 -7.86
C LEU A 266 24.25 22.44 -8.53
N SER A 267 23.07 22.98 -8.74
CA SER A 267 22.91 24.37 -9.11
C SER A 267 22.59 25.20 -7.86
N ALA A 268 23.08 26.44 -7.80
CA ALA A 268 22.78 27.31 -6.67
C ALA A 268 22.62 28.76 -7.08
N PHE A 269 21.64 29.43 -6.52
CA PHE A 269 21.49 30.87 -6.54
C PHE A 269 21.61 31.44 -5.15
N VAL A 270 22.51 32.42 -4.99
CA VAL A 270 22.76 33.09 -3.70
C VAL A 270 22.66 34.57 -3.91
N ALA A 271 21.84 35.26 -3.14
CA ALA A 271 21.68 36.70 -3.23
C ALA A 271 21.65 37.38 -1.87
N VAL A 272 22.09 38.64 -1.82
CA VAL A 272 22.01 39.53 -0.65
C VAL A 272 21.38 40.85 -1.08
N ALA A 273 20.17 41.08 -0.56
CA ALA A 273 19.44 42.33 -0.75
C ALA A 273 19.74 43.33 0.37
N ASP A 274 20.07 44.56 -0.01
CA ASP A 274 20.08 45.70 0.90
C ASP A 274 18.66 46.30 0.96
N LEU A 275 18.01 46.11 2.08
CA LEU A 275 16.60 46.46 2.27
C LEU A 275 16.37 47.98 2.31
N ALA A 276 17.40 48.81 2.59
CA ALA A 276 17.27 50.25 2.60
C ALA A 276 17.36 50.84 1.17
N THR A 277 18.30 50.34 0.36
CA THR A 277 18.57 50.86 -0.97
C THR A 277 17.91 50.09 -2.10
N GLY A 278 17.65 48.80 -1.88
CA GLY A 278 17.22 47.84 -2.89
C GLY A 278 18.36 47.29 -3.73
N GLY A 279 19.61 47.59 -3.38
CA GLY A 279 20.77 46.97 -4.01
C GLY A 279 20.74 45.45 -3.80
N LEU A 280 20.99 44.70 -4.88
CA LEU A 280 21.04 43.24 -4.86
C LEU A 280 22.41 42.76 -5.37
N ARG A 281 23.14 42.06 -4.54
CA ARG A 281 24.33 41.29 -4.91
C ARG A 281 23.96 39.85 -5.08
N TYR A 282 24.43 39.20 -6.13
CA TYR A 282 24.10 37.80 -6.34
C TYR A 282 25.24 37.00 -6.97
N ALA A 283 25.20 35.71 -6.78
CA ALA A 283 25.96 34.72 -7.53
C ALA A 283 24.97 33.64 -8.04
N ASN A 284 25.11 33.29 -9.30
CA ASN A 284 24.37 32.22 -9.96
C ASN A 284 25.37 31.16 -10.42
N ALA A 285 25.35 30.02 -9.76
CA ALA A 285 26.22 28.86 -9.99
C ALA A 285 25.49 27.80 -10.83
N GLY A 286 25.27 28.12 -12.12
CA GLY A 286 24.60 27.19 -13.05
C GLY A 286 23.11 26.98 -12.79
N HIS A 287 22.49 27.79 -11.95
CA HIS A 287 21.05 27.72 -11.66
C HIS A 287 20.24 28.38 -12.78
N PRO A 288 19.01 27.95 -13.08
CA PRO A 288 18.14 28.65 -14.02
C PRO A 288 18.13 30.15 -13.74
N PRO A 289 18.27 31.01 -14.78
CA PRO A 289 18.41 32.44 -14.56
C PRO A 289 17.21 33.05 -13.83
N PRO A 290 17.35 33.51 -12.56
CA PRO A 290 16.25 34.19 -11.88
C PRO A 290 15.84 35.46 -12.61
N VAL A 291 14.59 35.86 -12.45
CA VAL A 291 14.00 36.98 -13.14
C VAL A 291 13.66 38.11 -12.18
N VAL A 292 14.08 39.30 -12.52
CA VAL A 292 13.59 40.54 -11.90
C VAL A 292 12.43 41.06 -12.75
N CYS A 293 11.22 40.90 -12.25
CA CYS A 293 10.01 41.44 -12.86
C CYS A 293 9.79 42.85 -12.37
N THR A 294 9.79 43.81 -13.29
CA THR A 294 9.42 45.22 -13.07
C THR A 294 8.03 45.46 -13.62
N THR A 295 7.49 46.67 -13.50
CA THR A 295 6.20 47.04 -14.08
C THR A 295 6.16 46.90 -15.61
N ASP A 296 7.31 47.02 -16.29
CA ASP A 296 7.35 47.13 -17.76
C ASP A 296 8.12 45.98 -18.43
N VAL A 297 9.09 45.42 -17.75
CA VAL A 297 10.00 44.40 -18.31
C VAL A 297 10.39 43.36 -17.27
N ALA A 298 10.75 42.18 -17.75
CA ALA A 298 11.38 41.12 -16.96
C ALA A 298 12.86 41.00 -17.42
N VAL A 299 13.77 40.94 -16.46
CA VAL A 299 15.21 40.87 -16.72
C VAL A 299 15.79 39.62 -16.05
N GLU A 300 16.37 38.74 -16.85
CA GLU A 300 17.06 37.55 -16.34
C GLU A 300 18.42 37.91 -15.72
N LEU A 301 18.71 37.28 -14.58
CA LEU A 301 20.01 37.42 -13.92
C LEU A 301 20.95 36.31 -14.41
N ALA A 302 21.91 36.72 -15.24
CA ALA A 302 22.83 35.81 -15.89
C ALA A 302 23.65 34.96 -14.91
N PRO A 303 24.07 33.73 -15.28
CA PRO A 303 25.02 32.94 -14.52
C PRO A 303 26.33 33.69 -14.27
N THR A 304 26.89 33.53 -13.08
CA THR A 304 28.13 34.19 -12.65
C THR A 304 29.31 33.23 -12.48
N GLY A 305 29.03 31.92 -12.61
CA GLY A 305 29.98 30.84 -12.53
C GLY A 305 29.35 29.53 -12.99
N PRO A 306 30.14 28.45 -13.09
CA PRO A 306 29.65 27.13 -13.48
C PRO A 306 28.77 26.52 -12.40
N ILE A 307 28.07 25.42 -12.74
CA ILE A 307 27.45 24.52 -11.79
C ILE A 307 28.48 24.01 -10.78
N VAL A 308 28.07 23.82 -9.53
CA VAL A 308 28.93 23.26 -8.49
C VAL A 308 29.01 21.75 -8.64
N GLY A 309 30.19 21.18 -8.67
CA GLY A 309 30.42 19.76 -8.91
C GLY A 309 31.86 19.38 -8.59
N PRO A 310 32.32 18.20 -9.04
CA PRO A 310 33.66 17.71 -8.75
C PRO A 310 34.80 18.48 -9.45
N ILE A 311 34.46 19.48 -10.27
CA ILE A 311 35.44 20.33 -11.00
C ILE A 311 35.49 21.70 -10.35
N ASP A 312 36.68 22.20 -10.12
CA ASP A 312 36.91 23.57 -9.60
C ASP A 312 36.25 24.64 -10.49
N GLY A 313 35.59 25.56 -9.84
CA GLY A 313 34.90 26.68 -10.49
C GLY A 313 35.27 28.04 -9.91
N THR A 314 34.98 29.08 -10.66
CA THR A 314 35.09 30.46 -10.19
C THR A 314 33.72 31.13 -10.24
N TRP A 315 33.24 31.54 -9.09
CA TRP A 315 31.96 32.25 -8.94
C TRP A 315 32.20 33.70 -8.57
N ARG A 316 31.60 34.59 -9.36
CA ARG A 316 31.71 36.03 -9.14
C ARG A 316 30.45 36.58 -8.53
N THR A 317 30.55 37.66 -7.79
CA THR A 317 29.40 38.42 -7.32
C THR A 317 29.03 39.48 -8.36
N ALA A 318 27.80 39.39 -8.88
CA ALA A 318 27.20 40.39 -9.74
C ALA A 318 26.25 41.31 -8.95
N TYR A 319 25.85 42.41 -9.57
CA TYR A 319 25.07 43.47 -8.94
C TYR A 319 23.88 43.83 -9.80
N THR A 320 22.75 44.04 -9.17
CA THR A 320 21.56 44.63 -9.75
C THR A 320 20.80 45.42 -8.68
N ARG A 321 19.61 45.90 -8.99
CA ARG A 321 18.79 46.65 -8.06
C ARG A 321 17.33 46.31 -8.22
N LEU A 322 16.66 46.10 -7.10
CA LEU A 322 15.19 46.03 -7.03
C LEU A 322 14.66 47.42 -6.70
N ALA A 323 13.95 48.07 -7.65
CA ALA A 323 13.23 49.30 -7.40
C ALA A 323 11.94 49.01 -6.61
N ALA A 324 11.29 50.05 -6.12
CA ALA A 324 9.98 49.88 -5.49
C ALA A 324 8.95 49.44 -6.55
N GLY A 325 8.29 48.33 -6.30
CA GLY A 325 7.38 47.66 -7.21
C GLY A 325 7.96 46.44 -7.92
N ASP A 326 9.29 46.17 -7.81
CA ASP A 326 9.96 45.06 -8.45
C ASP A 326 9.83 43.79 -7.59
N THR A 327 9.82 42.65 -8.29
CA THR A 327 9.84 41.31 -7.70
C THR A 327 11.00 40.50 -8.29
N LEU A 328 11.85 39.96 -7.44
CA LEU A 328 12.81 38.92 -7.82
C LEU A 328 12.08 37.56 -7.69
N ALA A 329 12.03 36.79 -8.79
CA ALA A 329 11.56 35.43 -8.83
C ALA A 329 12.75 34.49 -9.07
N VAL A 330 13.03 33.63 -8.11
CA VAL A 330 14.01 32.53 -8.21
C VAL A 330 13.24 31.23 -8.29
N TYR A 331 13.57 30.36 -9.22
CA TYR A 331 12.84 29.13 -9.51
C TYR A 331 13.79 28.04 -10.01
N THR A 332 13.43 26.78 -9.79
CA THR A 332 14.14 25.63 -10.33
C THR A 332 13.55 25.19 -11.67
N ASP A 333 14.26 24.37 -12.41
CA ASP A 333 13.85 23.89 -13.74
C ASP A 333 12.53 23.13 -13.72
N GLY A 334 12.22 22.38 -12.64
CA GLY A 334 10.94 21.72 -12.46
C GLY A 334 9.72 22.63 -12.54
N MET A 335 9.89 23.97 -12.35
CA MET A 335 8.84 24.96 -12.54
C MET A 335 8.56 25.27 -14.01
N VAL A 336 9.57 25.29 -14.85
CA VAL A 336 9.49 25.76 -16.26
C VAL A 336 9.54 24.62 -17.26
N GLU A 337 10.18 23.50 -16.95
CA GLU A 337 10.23 22.28 -17.78
C GLU A 337 9.00 21.37 -17.59
N LEU A 338 8.09 21.78 -16.71
CA LEU A 338 6.82 21.09 -16.49
C LEU A 338 6.04 20.98 -17.80
N ARG A 339 5.54 19.77 -18.11
CA ARG A 339 4.86 19.50 -19.38
C ARG A 339 3.35 19.36 -19.19
N GLY A 340 2.62 20.12 -19.98
CA GLY A 340 1.17 20.02 -20.09
C GLY A 340 0.69 18.75 -20.81
N GLU A 341 -0.62 18.62 -20.99
CA GLU A 341 -1.25 17.47 -21.65
C GLU A 341 -0.80 17.30 -23.11
N GLU A 342 -0.56 18.37 -23.83
CA GLU A 342 -0.05 18.39 -25.21
C GLU A 342 1.47 18.26 -25.30
N ARG A 343 2.16 18.02 -24.18
CA ARG A 343 3.61 17.91 -24.02
C ARG A 343 4.38 19.23 -24.24
N GLU A 344 3.72 20.35 -24.30
CA GLU A 344 4.32 21.68 -24.27
C GLU A 344 4.88 21.95 -22.87
N GLU A 345 5.99 22.69 -22.78
CA GLU A 345 6.56 23.12 -21.52
C GLU A 345 5.83 24.36 -21.00
N PHE A 346 5.77 24.49 -19.67
CA PHE A 346 5.21 25.68 -19.02
C PHE A 346 5.97 26.94 -19.49
N GLY A 347 7.28 26.87 -19.43
CA GLY A 347 8.17 27.87 -19.97
C GLY A 347 8.30 29.10 -19.09
N ILE A 348 9.40 29.82 -19.31
CA ILE A 348 9.73 31.05 -18.57
C ILE A 348 8.74 32.18 -18.86
N GLU A 349 8.24 32.28 -20.09
CA GLU A 349 7.32 33.34 -20.49
C GLU A 349 6.02 33.30 -19.69
N ARG A 350 5.47 32.08 -19.47
CA ARG A 350 4.26 31.88 -18.64
C ARG A 350 4.54 32.20 -17.17
N LEU A 351 5.70 31.76 -16.65
CA LEU A 351 6.09 32.10 -15.28
C LEU A 351 6.18 33.63 -15.08
N VAL A 352 6.86 34.33 -15.97
CA VAL A 352 6.97 35.79 -15.95
C VAL A 352 5.61 36.48 -16.04
N ASP A 353 4.73 35.97 -16.89
CA ASP A 353 3.38 36.50 -17.06
C ASP A 353 2.55 36.35 -15.77
N VAL A 354 2.62 35.18 -15.12
CA VAL A 354 1.92 34.92 -13.83
C VAL A 354 2.48 35.85 -12.73
N VAL A 355 3.79 35.92 -12.58
CA VAL A 355 4.46 36.80 -11.59
C VAL A 355 4.08 38.27 -11.84
N SER A 356 4.08 38.70 -13.09
CA SER A 356 3.73 40.09 -13.44
C SER A 356 2.25 40.43 -13.19
N ARG A 357 1.36 39.49 -13.49
CA ARG A 357 -0.09 39.64 -13.21
C ARG A 357 -0.41 39.67 -11.74
N ALA A 358 0.32 38.87 -10.92
CA ALA A 358 0.15 38.87 -9.47
C ALA A 358 0.56 40.20 -8.82
N GLY A 359 1.39 40.99 -9.50
CA GLY A 359 1.79 42.33 -9.09
C GLY A 359 2.76 42.33 -7.89
N SER A 360 2.89 43.48 -7.22
CA SER A 360 3.72 43.64 -6.01
C SER A 360 2.93 43.43 -4.72
N GLY A 361 2.11 42.35 -4.68
CA GLY A 361 1.28 41.98 -3.54
C GLY A 361 2.06 41.27 -2.41
N GLU A 362 1.32 40.64 -1.51
CA GLU A 362 1.89 39.74 -0.50
C GLU A 362 2.54 38.54 -1.20
N ALA A 363 3.82 38.29 -0.95
CA ALA A 363 4.59 37.24 -1.62
C ALA A 363 3.96 35.84 -1.47
N ASP A 364 3.39 35.54 -0.31
CA ASP A 364 2.68 34.27 -0.05
C ASP A 364 1.48 34.07 -0.98
N ALA A 365 0.68 35.12 -1.20
CA ALA A 365 -0.46 35.06 -2.12
C ALA A 365 -0.03 34.85 -3.56
N MET A 366 1.09 35.48 -3.97
CA MET A 366 1.69 35.34 -5.29
C MET A 366 2.24 33.90 -5.51
N VAL A 367 2.98 33.36 -4.54
CA VAL A 367 3.48 31.98 -4.60
C VAL A 367 2.32 31.00 -4.76
N LYS A 368 1.27 31.16 -3.95
CA LYS A 368 0.07 30.32 -4.07
C LYS A 368 -0.58 30.40 -5.45
N GLN A 369 -0.73 31.60 -6.00
CA GLN A 369 -1.31 31.79 -7.34
C GLN A 369 -0.46 31.10 -8.42
N ILE A 370 0.88 31.19 -8.34
CA ILE A 370 1.80 30.53 -9.27
C ILE A 370 1.63 29.00 -9.19
N LEU A 371 1.57 28.44 -7.99
CA LEU A 371 1.38 27.00 -7.80
C LEU A 371 0.02 26.50 -8.28
N ASP A 372 -1.04 27.30 -8.08
CA ASP A 372 -2.37 26.98 -8.59
C ASP A 372 -2.40 26.96 -10.14
N GLU A 373 -1.70 27.87 -10.80
CA GLU A 373 -1.53 27.91 -12.27
C GLU A 373 -0.77 26.69 -12.79
N ILE A 374 0.32 26.32 -12.12
CA ILE A 374 1.13 25.14 -12.42
C ILE A 374 0.31 23.84 -12.27
N ALA A 375 -0.43 23.71 -11.17
CA ALA A 375 -1.30 22.55 -10.94
C ALA A 375 -2.39 22.44 -12.01
N GLY A 376 -2.94 23.57 -12.46
CA GLY A 376 -3.89 23.63 -13.57
C GLY A 376 -3.29 23.28 -14.92
N PHE A 377 -2.03 23.62 -15.16
CA PHE A 377 -1.33 23.33 -16.41
C PHE A 377 -0.94 21.86 -16.56
N ALA A 378 -0.52 21.19 -15.47
CA ALA A 378 -0.08 19.79 -15.47
C ALA A 378 -0.85 18.95 -14.47
N PRO A 379 -2.09 18.53 -14.79
CA PRO A 379 -2.91 17.71 -13.92
C PRO A 379 -2.32 16.32 -13.66
N GLY A 380 -1.30 15.89 -14.44
CA GLY A 380 -0.53 14.66 -14.22
C GLY A 380 0.50 14.72 -13.10
N GLY A 381 0.66 15.86 -12.44
CA GLY A 381 1.64 16.10 -11.38
C GLY A 381 3.03 16.48 -11.89
N LEU A 382 3.91 16.77 -10.94
CA LEU A 382 5.31 17.14 -11.18
C LEU A 382 6.13 15.90 -11.59
N ARG A 383 7.14 16.12 -12.43
CA ARG A 383 8.13 15.10 -12.83
C ARG A 383 9.48 15.33 -12.19
N ASP A 384 9.75 16.56 -11.78
CA ASP A 384 10.92 16.97 -11.02
C ASP A 384 10.49 17.88 -9.88
N ASP A 385 11.36 18.03 -8.90
CA ASP A 385 11.12 18.92 -7.77
C ASP A 385 10.97 20.36 -8.26
N ALA A 386 10.00 21.10 -7.73
CA ALA A 386 9.69 22.44 -8.19
C ALA A 386 9.76 23.45 -7.04
N THR A 387 10.64 24.41 -7.18
CA THR A 387 10.85 25.47 -6.18
C THR A 387 10.62 26.84 -6.76
N ILE A 388 9.93 27.69 -6.01
CA ILE A 388 9.77 29.13 -6.29
C ILE A 388 10.04 29.93 -5.04
N VAL A 389 10.83 30.99 -5.18
CA VAL A 389 11.07 31.98 -4.13
C VAL A 389 10.88 33.38 -4.70
N LEU A 390 10.03 34.17 -4.07
CA LEU A 390 9.75 35.55 -4.45
C LEU A 390 10.27 36.48 -3.37
N LEU A 391 11.04 37.48 -3.78
CA LEU A 391 11.40 38.62 -2.95
C LEU A 391 10.82 39.88 -3.58
N CYS A 392 9.81 40.44 -2.96
CA CYS A 392 9.05 41.56 -3.47
C CYS A 392 9.42 42.85 -2.72
N ARG A 393 9.66 43.91 -3.47
CA ARG A 393 9.78 45.27 -2.95
C ARG A 393 8.52 46.04 -3.29
N GLY A 394 7.63 46.20 -2.34
CA GLY A 394 6.37 46.93 -2.51
C GLY A 394 6.55 48.42 -2.86
N PRO A 395 5.53 49.10 -3.36
CA PRO A 395 5.55 50.52 -3.62
C PRO A 395 5.85 51.29 -2.33
N ARG A 396 6.69 52.31 -2.39
CA ARG A 396 6.97 53.18 -1.22
C ARG A 396 5.65 53.78 -0.74
N VAL A 397 5.20 53.39 0.43
CA VAL A 397 4.11 54.11 1.12
C VAL A 397 4.63 55.49 1.44
N ARG A 398 4.20 56.54 0.69
CA ARG A 398 4.46 57.93 1.06
C ARG A 398 3.80 58.16 2.42
N ARG A 399 4.59 58.20 3.50
CA ARG A 399 4.10 58.74 4.78
C ARG A 399 3.72 60.19 4.51
N PRO A 400 2.49 60.62 4.84
CA PRO A 400 2.14 62.01 4.73
C PRO A 400 3.12 62.82 5.62
N THR A 401 3.75 63.84 5.06
CA THR A 401 4.62 64.75 5.79
C THR A 401 3.82 65.34 6.93
N PRO A 402 4.24 65.20 8.20
CA PRO A 402 3.49 65.77 9.30
C PRO A 402 3.36 67.30 9.07
N ARG A 403 2.16 67.81 8.96
CA ARG A 403 1.88 69.22 8.90
C ARG A 403 2.30 69.83 10.26
N LEU A 404 3.25 70.73 10.24
CA LEU A 404 3.53 71.59 11.37
C LEU A 404 2.30 72.48 11.60
N VAL A 405 1.56 72.18 12.67
CA VAL A 405 0.51 73.08 13.17
C VAL A 405 1.25 74.11 14.05
N ARG A 406 1.31 75.33 13.59
CA ARG A 406 1.79 76.49 14.38
C ARG A 406 0.66 76.98 15.26
#